data_6d28541a3685180d099851f9995098a8
#
_entry.id   6d28541a3685180d099851f9995098a8
#
_cell.length_a   1.000
_cell.length_b   1.000
_cell.length_c   1.000
_cell.angle_alpha   90.00
_cell.angle_beta   90.00
_cell.angle_gamma   90.00
#
_symmetry.space_group_name_H-M   'P 1'
#
loop_
_entity.id
_entity.type
_entity.pdbx_description
1 polymer ?
#
loop_
_entity_poly.entity_id
_entity_poly.type
_entity_poly.pdbx_seq_one_letter_code
_entity_poly.pdbx_strand_id
1 'polypeptide(L)'
;MKILNNQELFLKGTCEVTVKRPSDGRVVYQSHAVSTNSFTTEVDMAPIRAGLGNPIKIQLPSDTAVNLELTAADFSLQARAMQVGTEVAYNGVTQICTTVTAEGEALTVAGAAPVACYGDGDAYCYVNFANAEDPGKAYVIDENGVVQDFVATAGTTYNVMYYERRADVQEIDISGMIAPGIYTVSAQMAVYAADGNNAGNRGSQVGWAYYYIPRMQFSGNAETQGSQTDPATSILSGTALSYQAAADIGACVDCSYPMLAYMTYVPLSFNGNNAISAMTVIGGDIGLVVGGDPELIPIKYVMADNSLQQPKYSDLTFNVANTDVATAENGIATPVASGSTTVTISGPESAGVEPITVTITVAEE
;
A
#
# COMPACT_ATOMS: atom_id res chain seq x y z
N MET A 1 -2.56 -16.48 20.01
CA MET A 1 -3.46 -15.72 19.12
C MET A 1 -4.85 -16.33 19.27
N LYS A 2 -5.74 -15.78 20.11
CA LYS A 2 -7.15 -16.16 20.05
C LYS A 2 -7.65 -15.61 18.72
N ILE A 3 -7.74 -16.46 17.71
CA ILE A 3 -8.60 -16.26 16.57
C ILE A 3 -9.96 -15.96 17.19
N LEU A 4 -10.53 -14.81 16.86
CA LEU A 4 -11.88 -14.41 17.22
C LEU A 4 -12.78 -15.65 17.03
N ASN A 5 -13.27 -16.19 18.15
CA ASN A 5 -14.05 -17.43 18.17
C ASN A 5 -15.16 -17.34 17.12
N ASN A 6 -15.12 -18.16 16.08
CA ASN A 6 -16.18 -18.39 15.10
C ASN A 6 -16.86 -17.16 14.45
N GLN A 7 -16.23 -16.01 14.44
CA GLN A 7 -16.74 -14.88 13.65
C GLN A 7 -16.30 -15.05 12.19
N GLU A 8 -17.26 -15.09 11.30
CA GLU A 8 -16.99 -15.01 9.87
C GLU A 8 -16.52 -13.60 9.54
N LEU A 9 -15.31 -13.49 8.99
CA LEU A 9 -14.71 -12.22 8.58
C LEU A 9 -14.85 -12.05 7.07
N PHE A 10 -15.28 -10.86 6.67
CA PHE A 10 -15.47 -10.48 5.27
C PHE A 10 -14.57 -9.30 4.93
N LEU A 11 -13.83 -9.42 3.85
CA LEU A 11 -13.09 -8.31 3.25
C LEU A 11 -14.00 -7.53 2.32
N LYS A 12 -14.08 -6.23 2.52
CA LYS A 12 -14.66 -5.30 1.56
C LYS A 12 -13.54 -4.72 0.71
N GLY A 13 -13.83 -4.37 -0.54
CA GLY A 13 -12.84 -3.87 -1.51
C GLY A 13 -11.90 -2.80 -0.97
N THR A 14 -10.81 -2.55 -1.65
CA THR A 14 -9.75 -1.61 -1.26
C THR A 14 -10.32 -0.23 -1.00
N CYS A 15 -10.00 0.33 0.16
CA CYS A 15 -10.39 1.69 0.55
C CYS A 15 -9.33 2.72 0.18
N GLU A 16 -8.06 2.32 0.23
CA GLU A 16 -6.92 3.18 -0.02
C GLU A 16 -5.77 2.39 -0.61
N VAL A 17 -5.07 3.00 -1.56
CA VAL A 17 -3.82 2.49 -2.12
C VAL A 17 -2.76 3.57 -2.00
N THR A 18 -1.60 3.20 -1.52
CA THR A 18 -0.42 4.07 -1.45
C THR A 18 0.73 3.41 -2.19
N VAL A 19 1.34 4.15 -3.11
CA VAL A 19 2.53 3.73 -3.86
C VAL A 19 3.71 4.60 -3.45
N LYS A 20 4.80 3.96 -3.07
CA LYS A 20 6.02 4.62 -2.59
C LYS A 20 7.22 4.26 -3.47
N ARG A 21 8.13 5.21 -3.62
CA ARG A 21 9.43 4.97 -4.24
C ARG A 21 10.34 4.25 -3.23
N PRO A 22 10.94 3.08 -3.56
CA PRO A 22 11.76 2.33 -2.61
C PRO A 22 13.04 3.05 -2.18
N SER A 23 13.60 3.94 -3.03
CA SER A 23 14.88 4.60 -2.79
C SER A 23 14.85 5.64 -1.66
N ASP A 24 13.73 6.34 -1.48
CA ASP A 24 13.59 7.46 -0.55
C ASP A 24 12.33 7.38 0.33
N GLY A 25 11.49 6.34 0.12
CA GLY A 25 10.23 6.16 0.83
C GLY A 25 9.14 7.20 0.49
N ARG A 26 9.39 8.07 -0.49
CA ARG A 26 8.45 9.13 -0.88
C ARG A 26 7.17 8.51 -1.47
N VAL A 27 6.02 9.00 -1.01
CA VAL A 27 4.74 8.66 -1.62
C VAL A 27 4.68 9.30 -3.00
N VAL A 28 4.53 8.46 -4.03
CA VAL A 28 4.44 8.88 -5.43
C VAL A 28 2.99 9.00 -5.86
N TYR A 29 2.15 8.09 -5.35
CA TYR A 29 0.72 8.07 -5.65
C TYR A 29 -0.06 7.57 -4.44
N GLN A 30 -1.21 8.18 -4.20
CA GLN A 30 -2.18 7.76 -3.19
C GLN A 30 -3.58 7.98 -3.75
N SER A 31 -4.46 6.97 -3.62
CA SER A 31 -5.85 7.06 -4.02
C SER A 31 -6.77 6.48 -2.95
N HIS A 32 -7.87 7.18 -2.71
CA HIS A 32 -9.00 6.73 -1.90
C HIS A 32 -10.21 6.35 -2.79
N ALA A 33 -10.08 6.49 -4.11
CA ALA A 33 -11.14 6.30 -5.09
C ALA A 33 -11.02 4.97 -5.85
N VAL A 34 -10.48 3.93 -5.20
CA VAL A 34 -10.35 2.59 -5.80
C VAL A 34 -11.73 1.93 -5.87
N SER A 35 -12.19 1.63 -7.09
CA SER A 35 -13.49 1.01 -7.33
C SER A 35 -13.43 -0.51 -7.32
N THR A 36 -12.37 -1.08 -7.89
CA THR A 36 -12.13 -2.53 -7.89
C THR A 36 -10.67 -2.84 -7.64
N ASN A 37 -10.41 -3.99 -7.04
CA ASN A 37 -9.07 -4.51 -6.83
C ASN A 37 -9.06 -6.03 -7.00
N SER A 38 -7.97 -6.54 -7.55
CA SER A 38 -7.67 -7.96 -7.63
C SER A 38 -6.24 -8.20 -7.17
N PHE A 39 -6.09 -9.06 -6.16
CA PHE A 39 -4.80 -9.59 -5.72
C PHE A 39 -4.79 -11.08 -6.04
N THR A 40 -4.03 -11.48 -7.04
CA THR A 40 -3.98 -12.86 -7.49
C THR A 40 -2.63 -13.46 -7.18
N THR A 41 -2.65 -14.60 -6.48
CA THR A 41 -1.45 -15.43 -6.29
C THR A 41 -1.60 -16.66 -7.17
N GLU A 42 -0.69 -16.83 -8.10
CA GLU A 42 -0.64 -17.94 -9.03
C GLU A 42 0.57 -18.81 -8.68
N VAL A 43 0.34 -20.12 -8.62
CA VAL A 43 1.40 -21.11 -8.38
C VAL A 43 1.30 -22.18 -9.46
N ASP A 44 2.30 -22.22 -10.31
CA ASP A 44 2.42 -23.30 -11.29
C ASP A 44 2.96 -24.55 -10.64
N MET A 45 2.33 -25.68 -10.92
CA MET A 45 2.67 -26.98 -10.35
C MET A 45 3.21 -27.91 -11.44
N ALA A 46 4.48 -28.27 -11.32
CA ALA A 46 5.12 -29.25 -12.21
C ALA A 46 4.83 -30.68 -11.73
N PRO A 47 4.08 -31.50 -12.49
CA PRO A 47 3.78 -32.87 -12.09
C PRO A 47 4.96 -33.81 -12.37
N ILE A 48 5.40 -34.52 -11.36
CA ILE A 48 6.34 -35.64 -11.53
C ILE A 48 5.51 -36.92 -11.74
N ARG A 49 5.73 -37.57 -12.86
CA ARG A 49 5.03 -38.79 -13.28
C ARG A 49 5.97 -39.98 -13.28
N ALA A 50 5.54 -41.12 -12.80
CA ALA A 50 6.34 -42.34 -12.80
C ALA A 50 5.46 -43.62 -12.67
N GLY A 51 5.95 -44.73 -13.17
CA GLY A 51 5.31 -46.06 -13.10
C GLY A 51 4.46 -46.40 -14.29
N LEU A 52 3.90 -47.62 -14.27
CA LEU A 52 3.05 -48.14 -15.33
C LEU A 52 1.76 -47.29 -15.45
N GLY A 53 1.47 -46.80 -16.66
CA GLY A 53 0.35 -45.87 -16.91
C GLY A 53 0.69 -44.42 -16.62
N ASN A 54 1.94 -44.10 -16.24
CA ASN A 54 2.46 -42.74 -16.05
C ASN A 54 1.61 -41.81 -15.12
N PRO A 55 1.11 -42.31 -13.97
CA PRO A 55 0.33 -41.47 -13.06
C PRO A 55 1.18 -40.37 -12.43
N ILE A 56 0.54 -39.26 -12.06
CA ILE A 56 1.16 -38.22 -11.28
C ILE A 56 1.51 -38.75 -9.89
N LYS A 57 2.76 -38.72 -9.49
CA LYS A 57 3.22 -39.15 -8.16
C LYS A 57 3.29 -38.01 -7.16
N ILE A 58 3.72 -36.83 -7.62
CA ILE A 58 3.82 -35.63 -6.83
C ILE A 58 3.73 -34.40 -7.76
N GLN A 59 3.27 -33.30 -7.24
CA GLN A 59 3.32 -31.98 -7.89
C GLN A 59 4.23 -31.08 -7.07
N LEU A 60 5.19 -30.46 -7.70
CA LEU A 60 6.12 -29.51 -7.07
C LEU A 60 5.81 -28.10 -7.61
N PRO A 61 5.81 -27.06 -6.75
CA PRO A 61 5.70 -25.68 -7.21
C PRO A 61 6.91 -25.36 -8.10
N SER A 62 6.65 -24.87 -9.31
CA SER A 62 7.69 -24.49 -10.28
C SER A 62 7.83 -23.00 -10.42
N ASP A 63 6.74 -22.27 -10.31
CA ASP A 63 6.73 -20.81 -10.40
C ASP A 63 5.63 -20.23 -9.50
N THR A 64 5.89 -19.04 -8.98
CA THR A 64 4.93 -18.32 -8.14
C THR A 64 4.92 -16.86 -8.55
N ALA A 65 3.76 -16.35 -8.91
CA ALA A 65 3.54 -14.95 -9.25
C ALA A 65 2.47 -14.34 -8.33
N VAL A 66 2.67 -13.08 -7.96
CA VAL A 66 1.65 -12.26 -7.30
C VAL A 66 1.37 -11.07 -8.20
N ASN A 67 0.13 -11.00 -8.69
CA ASN A 67 -0.33 -9.96 -9.57
C ASN A 67 -1.32 -9.04 -8.83
N LEU A 68 -1.21 -7.75 -9.12
CA LEU A 68 -2.12 -6.72 -8.61
C LEU A 68 -2.75 -6.00 -9.80
N GLU A 69 -4.07 -5.87 -9.74
CA GLU A 69 -4.83 -5.00 -10.64
C GLU A 69 -5.76 -4.13 -9.80
N LEU A 70 -5.72 -2.83 -10.05
CA LEU A 70 -6.51 -1.82 -9.35
C LEU A 70 -7.18 -0.93 -10.40
N THR A 71 -8.47 -0.70 -10.22
CA THR A 71 -9.20 0.32 -10.99
C THR A 71 -9.51 1.48 -10.07
N ALA A 72 -8.99 2.65 -10.39
CA ALA A 72 -9.22 3.89 -9.67
C ALA A 72 -10.11 4.81 -10.51
N ALA A 73 -11.07 5.48 -9.85
CA ALA A 73 -11.97 6.45 -10.48
C ALA A 73 -11.40 7.88 -10.48
N ASP A 74 -10.16 8.06 -10.05
CA ASP A 74 -9.45 9.32 -10.07
C ASP A 74 -8.49 9.40 -11.26
N PHE A 75 -8.30 10.63 -11.75
CA PHE A 75 -7.29 10.92 -12.77
C PHE A 75 -6.03 11.45 -12.10
N SER A 76 -4.89 10.80 -12.37
CA SER A 76 -3.58 11.23 -11.87
C SER A 76 -2.51 11.07 -12.94
N LEU A 77 -1.93 12.20 -13.36
CA LEU A 77 -0.75 12.20 -14.24
C LEU A 77 0.44 11.47 -13.58
N GLN A 78 0.57 11.59 -12.26
CA GLN A 78 1.63 10.91 -11.52
C GLN A 78 1.50 9.38 -11.60
N ALA A 79 0.26 8.86 -11.48
CA ALA A 79 0.01 7.43 -11.67
C ALA A 79 0.36 6.97 -13.10
N ARG A 80 0.05 7.80 -14.09
CA ARG A 80 0.41 7.55 -15.48
C ARG A 80 1.92 7.54 -15.72
N ALA A 81 2.60 8.56 -15.22
CA ALA A 81 4.06 8.67 -15.33
C ALA A 81 4.74 7.43 -14.73
N MET A 82 4.28 6.99 -13.56
CA MET A 82 4.75 5.80 -12.88
C MET A 82 4.57 4.52 -13.71
N GLN A 83 3.41 4.36 -14.38
CA GLN A 83 3.13 3.21 -15.26
C GLN A 83 4.05 3.16 -16.47
N VAL A 84 4.28 4.30 -17.13
CA VAL A 84 5.14 4.38 -18.32
C VAL A 84 6.62 4.56 -17.98
N GLY A 85 6.98 4.69 -16.71
CA GLY A 85 8.37 4.79 -16.26
C GLY A 85 9.01 6.14 -16.54
N THR A 86 8.20 7.21 -16.52
CA THR A 86 8.64 8.60 -16.65
C THR A 86 8.31 9.43 -15.41
N GLU A 87 8.71 10.67 -15.39
CA GLU A 87 8.33 11.63 -14.34
C GLU A 87 7.41 12.71 -14.93
N VAL A 88 6.58 13.30 -14.07
CA VAL A 88 5.78 14.45 -14.46
C VAL A 88 6.68 15.66 -14.57
N ALA A 89 6.80 16.21 -15.78
CA ALA A 89 7.47 17.46 -16.06
C ALA A 89 6.50 18.63 -15.89
N TYR A 90 7.03 19.79 -15.52
CA TYR A 90 6.31 21.05 -15.48
C TYR A 90 6.79 21.93 -16.63
N ASN A 91 6.04 22.99 -16.93
CA ASN A 91 6.30 23.85 -18.05
C ASN A 91 6.08 23.16 -19.41
N GLY A 92 5.00 22.39 -19.47
CA GLY A 92 4.58 21.66 -20.67
C GLY A 92 3.97 22.56 -21.74
N VAL A 93 3.80 21.97 -22.92
CA VAL A 93 3.13 22.62 -24.07
C VAL A 93 1.64 22.27 -24.05
N THR A 94 0.80 23.29 -24.17
CA THR A 94 -0.65 23.08 -24.24
C THR A 94 -1.31 23.85 -25.36
N GLN A 95 -2.45 23.37 -25.82
CA GLN A 95 -3.26 24.03 -26.80
C GLN A 95 -4.07 25.15 -26.13
N ILE A 96 -3.96 26.36 -26.69
CA ILE A 96 -4.73 27.53 -26.29
C ILE A 96 -5.79 27.81 -27.36
N CYS A 97 -7.02 28.00 -26.93
CA CYS A 97 -8.12 28.46 -27.77
C CYS A 97 -8.60 29.80 -27.22
N THR A 98 -8.53 30.83 -28.04
CA THR A 98 -8.93 32.19 -27.65
C THR A 98 -9.71 32.88 -28.74
N THR A 99 -10.41 33.94 -28.38
CA THR A 99 -11.12 34.79 -29.35
C THR A 99 -10.41 36.12 -29.44
N VAL A 100 -10.15 36.57 -30.65
CA VAL A 100 -9.44 37.83 -30.93
C VAL A 100 -10.24 38.68 -31.90
N THR A 101 -10.51 39.93 -31.57
CA THR A 101 -11.12 40.90 -32.48
C THR A 101 -10.00 41.66 -33.20
N ALA A 102 -10.02 41.58 -34.52
CA ALA A 102 -9.02 42.27 -35.33
C ALA A 102 -9.23 43.79 -35.31
N GLU A 103 -8.16 44.53 -35.01
CA GLU A 103 -8.18 46.00 -35.01
C GLU A 103 -7.89 46.55 -36.43
N GLY A 104 -7.30 45.74 -37.32
CA GLY A 104 -6.91 46.06 -38.69
C GLY A 104 -6.84 44.81 -39.57
N GLU A 105 -6.00 44.86 -40.62
CA GLU A 105 -5.76 43.72 -41.51
C GLU A 105 -4.87 42.63 -40.90
N ALA A 106 -4.12 42.97 -39.84
CA ALA A 106 -3.30 41.97 -39.09
C ALA A 106 -4.14 41.39 -37.96
N LEU A 107 -4.07 40.05 -37.80
CA LEU A 107 -4.64 39.35 -36.65
C LEU A 107 -3.51 39.13 -35.64
N THR A 108 -3.63 39.75 -34.46
CA THR A 108 -2.63 39.65 -33.38
C THR A 108 -3.27 39.11 -32.11
N VAL A 109 -2.71 38.03 -31.58
CA VAL A 109 -3.09 37.44 -30.30
C VAL A 109 -2.23 38.11 -29.21
N ALA A 110 -2.77 39.10 -28.56
CA ALA A 110 -2.02 39.88 -27.56
C ALA A 110 -1.56 39.02 -26.36
N GLY A 111 -0.26 39.11 -26.04
CA GLY A 111 0.33 38.37 -24.92
C GLY A 111 0.56 36.88 -25.16
N ALA A 112 0.37 36.41 -26.40
CA ALA A 112 0.72 35.03 -26.76
C ALA A 112 2.24 34.81 -26.72
N ALA A 113 2.63 33.62 -26.29
CA ALA A 113 4.01 33.13 -26.38
C ALA A 113 4.01 31.79 -27.17
N PRO A 114 3.73 31.86 -28.48
CA PRO A 114 3.50 30.66 -29.26
C PRO A 114 4.78 29.84 -29.42
N VAL A 115 4.60 28.51 -29.42
CA VAL A 115 5.68 27.54 -29.62
C VAL A 115 5.25 26.50 -30.64
N ALA A 116 6.24 25.83 -31.27
CA ALA A 116 5.95 24.66 -32.06
C ALA A 116 5.30 23.55 -31.18
N CYS A 117 4.31 22.87 -31.74
CA CYS A 117 3.65 21.76 -31.03
C CYS A 117 4.62 20.62 -30.68
N TYR A 118 5.53 20.34 -31.61
CA TYR A 118 6.58 19.31 -31.49
C TYR A 118 7.89 19.78 -32.10
N GLY A 119 8.98 19.58 -31.35
CA GLY A 119 10.34 19.85 -31.82
C GLY A 119 10.67 21.32 -32.04
N ASP A 120 11.73 21.57 -32.76
CA ASP A 120 12.18 22.89 -33.18
C ASP A 120 11.56 23.23 -34.55
N GLY A 121 10.81 24.29 -34.62
CA GLY A 121 10.17 24.72 -35.86
C GLY A 121 9.28 25.94 -35.65
N ASP A 122 8.58 26.33 -36.71
CA ASP A 122 7.65 27.44 -36.66
C ASP A 122 6.46 27.10 -35.77
N ALA A 123 5.98 28.08 -34.99
CA ALA A 123 4.74 27.99 -34.28
C ALA A 123 3.57 28.19 -35.27
N TYR A 124 2.61 27.30 -35.21
CA TYR A 124 1.43 27.36 -36.07
C TYR A 124 0.18 27.69 -35.27
N CYS A 125 -0.73 28.41 -35.88
CA CYS A 125 -2.08 28.63 -35.38
C CYS A 125 -3.14 28.28 -36.44
N TYR A 126 -4.36 28.05 -35.96
CA TYR A 126 -5.53 27.77 -36.77
C TYR A 126 -6.57 28.85 -36.48
N VAL A 127 -7.02 29.54 -37.53
CA VAL A 127 -8.01 30.61 -37.42
C VAL A 127 -9.38 30.08 -37.84
N ASN A 128 -10.40 30.36 -37.02
CA ASN A 128 -11.77 29.89 -37.22
C ASN A 128 -11.88 28.38 -37.42
N PHE A 129 -11.07 27.61 -36.68
CA PHE A 129 -10.94 26.16 -36.88
C PHE A 129 -12.28 25.38 -36.81
N ALA A 130 -13.31 25.94 -36.12
CA ALA A 130 -14.61 25.30 -36.02
C ALA A 130 -15.57 25.59 -37.19
N ASN A 131 -15.36 26.70 -37.97
CA ASN A 131 -16.28 27.18 -38.98
C ASN A 131 -15.58 27.64 -40.26
N ALA A 132 -14.33 27.33 -40.45
CA ALA A 132 -13.54 27.79 -41.59
C ALA A 132 -13.99 27.10 -42.87
N GLU A 133 -14.01 27.84 -44.01
CA GLU A 133 -14.17 27.27 -45.33
C GLU A 133 -13.04 26.30 -45.69
N ASP A 134 -11.87 26.45 -45.02
CA ASP A 134 -10.71 25.56 -45.14
C ASP A 134 -10.21 25.19 -43.73
N PRO A 135 -10.85 24.23 -43.04
CA PRO A 135 -10.59 23.89 -41.64
C PRO A 135 -9.21 23.27 -41.39
N GLY A 136 -8.44 22.98 -42.45
CA GLY A 136 -7.11 22.38 -42.35
C GLY A 136 -5.95 23.35 -42.52
N LYS A 137 -6.18 24.64 -42.81
CA LYS A 137 -5.11 25.59 -43.07
C LYS A 137 -4.46 26.07 -41.77
N ALA A 138 -3.18 25.80 -41.65
CA ALA A 138 -2.33 26.32 -40.60
C ALA A 138 -1.65 27.62 -41.07
N TYR A 139 -1.58 28.59 -40.18
CA TYR A 139 -0.83 29.84 -40.38
C TYR A 139 0.33 29.89 -39.39
N VAL A 140 1.45 30.46 -39.83
CA VAL A 140 2.55 30.73 -38.89
C VAL A 140 2.14 31.85 -37.94
N ILE A 141 2.38 31.70 -36.65
CA ILE A 141 2.22 32.74 -35.65
C ILE A 141 3.60 33.06 -35.06
N ASP A 142 3.98 34.32 -35.12
CA ASP A 142 5.29 34.76 -34.65
C ASP A 142 5.34 34.94 -33.11
N GLU A 143 6.53 35.22 -32.60
CA GLU A 143 6.77 35.44 -31.16
C GLU A 143 5.99 36.63 -30.57
N ASN A 144 5.50 37.54 -31.38
CA ASN A 144 4.67 38.69 -30.99
C ASN A 144 3.17 38.36 -31.05
N GLY A 145 2.80 37.12 -31.42
CA GLY A 145 1.42 36.68 -31.58
C GLY A 145 0.76 37.15 -32.90
N VAL A 146 1.54 37.60 -33.87
CA VAL A 146 1.02 38.03 -35.19
C VAL A 146 0.87 36.82 -36.11
N VAL A 147 -0.34 36.65 -36.63
CA VAL A 147 -0.66 35.56 -37.60
C VAL A 147 -0.21 35.98 -38.98
N GLN A 148 0.77 35.27 -39.51
CA GLN A 148 1.39 35.54 -40.83
C GLN A 148 0.49 35.03 -41.95
N ASP A 149 0.51 35.72 -43.07
CA ASP A 149 -0.24 35.37 -44.29
C ASP A 149 -1.77 35.22 -44.11
N PHE A 150 -2.30 35.85 -43.04
CA PHE A 150 -3.72 35.95 -42.78
C PHE A 150 -4.17 37.41 -42.86
N VAL A 151 -5.16 37.70 -43.69
CA VAL A 151 -5.74 39.05 -43.80
C VAL A 151 -7.06 39.11 -43.01
N ALA A 152 -7.03 39.79 -41.90
CA ALA A 152 -8.21 39.98 -41.04
C ALA A 152 -9.08 41.12 -41.56
N THR A 153 -10.35 41.07 -41.19
CA THR A 153 -11.27 42.19 -41.36
C THR A 153 -11.41 42.93 -40.04
N ALA A 154 -11.11 44.25 -40.04
CA ALA A 154 -11.21 45.07 -38.86
C ALA A 154 -12.61 44.97 -38.21
N GLY A 155 -12.66 44.86 -36.87
CA GLY A 155 -13.90 44.69 -36.12
C GLY A 155 -14.49 43.28 -36.12
N THR A 156 -13.88 42.34 -36.88
CA THR A 156 -14.32 40.93 -36.90
C THR A 156 -13.63 40.13 -35.80
N THR A 157 -14.36 39.28 -35.13
CA THR A 157 -13.86 38.39 -34.07
C THR A 157 -13.54 37.01 -34.67
N TYR A 158 -12.33 36.54 -34.43
CA TYR A 158 -11.81 35.27 -34.90
C TYR A 158 -11.54 34.34 -33.72
N ASN A 159 -11.83 33.05 -33.88
CA ASN A 159 -11.36 32.01 -32.95
C ASN A 159 -9.97 31.55 -33.38
N VAL A 160 -8.99 31.66 -32.51
CA VAL A 160 -7.60 31.30 -32.77
C VAL A 160 -7.16 30.18 -31.84
N MET A 161 -6.60 29.12 -32.39
CA MET A 161 -6.04 27.99 -31.69
C MET A 161 -4.54 27.95 -31.99
N TYR A 162 -3.71 27.88 -30.95
CA TYR A 162 -2.26 27.76 -31.07
C TYR A 162 -1.69 26.99 -29.88
N TYR A 163 -0.39 26.72 -29.90
CA TYR A 163 0.28 26.05 -28.79
C TYR A 163 1.17 27.01 -28.04
N GLU A 164 1.17 26.87 -26.71
CA GLU A 164 1.96 27.72 -25.82
C GLU A 164 2.58 26.90 -24.69
N ARG A 165 3.82 27.23 -24.32
CA ARG A 165 4.49 26.62 -23.16
C ARG A 165 4.11 27.37 -21.91
N ARG A 166 3.59 26.64 -20.90
CA ARG A 166 3.09 27.25 -19.67
C ARG A 166 3.64 26.56 -18.43
N ALA A 167 4.04 27.35 -17.45
CA ALA A 167 4.62 26.87 -16.20
C ALA A 167 3.65 26.04 -15.33
N ASP A 168 2.34 26.25 -15.49
CA ASP A 168 1.27 25.56 -14.77
C ASP A 168 0.82 24.27 -15.46
N VAL A 169 1.35 23.97 -16.66
CA VAL A 169 1.03 22.75 -17.41
C VAL A 169 1.96 21.62 -17.01
N GLN A 170 1.33 20.49 -16.66
CA GLN A 170 2.03 19.25 -16.37
C GLN A 170 2.03 18.37 -17.62
N GLU A 171 3.16 17.75 -17.90
CA GLU A 171 3.39 16.93 -19.08
C GLU A 171 4.06 15.61 -18.69
N ILE A 172 3.71 14.54 -19.37
CA ILE A 172 4.40 13.25 -19.32
C ILE A 172 4.80 12.82 -20.73
N ASP A 173 6.04 12.42 -20.89
CA ASP A 173 6.52 11.86 -22.14
C ASP A 173 6.27 10.36 -22.21
N ILE A 174 5.57 9.91 -23.24
CA ILE A 174 5.39 8.49 -23.51
C ILE A 174 6.35 8.11 -24.65
N SER A 175 7.52 7.61 -24.27
CA SER A 175 8.54 7.21 -25.24
C SER A 175 8.26 5.83 -25.84
N GLY A 176 8.89 5.52 -26.99
CA GLY A 176 8.85 4.17 -27.56
C GLY A 176 9.61 3.11 -26.74
N MET A 177 10.36 3.53 -25.71
CA MET A 177 11.06 2.65 -24.76
C MET A 177 10.47 2.84 -23.37
N ILE A 178 9.36 2.15 -23.09
CA ILE A 178 8.72 2.14 -21.78
C ILE A 178 9.51 1.23 -20.84
N ALA A 179 9.93 1.77 -19.69
CA ALA A 179 10.64 1.03 -18.65
C ALA A 179 10.02 1.34 -17.28
N PRO A 180 8.88 0.73 -16.91
CA PRO A 180 8.22 0.99 -15.65
C PRO A 180 9.16 0.77 -14.48
N GLY A 181 9.14 1.70 -13.52
CA GLY A 181 9.93 1.63 -12.31
C GLY A 181 9.43 0.55 -11.34
N ILE A 182 10.25 0.28 -10.33
CA ILE A 182 9.88 -0.60 -9.22
C ILE A 182 9.40 0.28 -8.06
N TYR A 183 8.27 -0.09 -7.45
CA TYR A 183 7.63 0.66 -6.38
C TYR A 183 7.23 -0.27 -5.22
N THR A 184 7.07 0.29 -4.03
CA THR A 184 6.42 -0.38 -2.90
C THR A 184 4.94 -0.01 -2.91
N VAL A 185 4.06 -1.00 -2.89
CA VAL A 185 2.62 -0.80 -2.89
C VAL A 185 2.02 -1.29 -1.59
N SER A 186 1.16 -0.49 -0.99
CA SER A 186 0.31 -0.89 0.14
C SER A 186 -1.15 -0.60 -0.19
N ALA A 187 -2.02 -1.58 0.03
CA ALA A 187 -3.45 -1.45 -0.14
C ALA A 187 -4.16 -1.75 1.16
N GLN A 188 -5.08 -0.88 1.57
CA GLN A 188 -5.89 -1.02 2.78
C GLN A 188 -7.31 -1.45 2.42
N MET A 189 -7.81 -2.47 3.14
CA MET A 189 -9.15 -3.02 2.97
C MET A 189 -9.87 -3.07 4.30
N ALA A 190 -11.16 -2.73 4.32
CA ALA A 190 -11.97 -2.85 5.53
C ALA A 190 -12.37 -4.31 5.78
N VAL A 191 -12.26 -4.74 7.04
CA VAL A 191 -12.67 -6.06 7.51
C VAL A 191 -13.93 -5.93 8.32
N TYR A 192 -14.95 -6.72 7.96
CA TYR A 192 -16.24 -6.77 8.63
C TYR A 192 -16.45 -8.14 9.25
N ALA A 193 -17.10 -8.18 10.40
CA ALA A 193 -17.56 -9.43 11.02
C ALA A 193 -19.06 -9.61 10.79
N ALA A 194 -19.48 -10.83 10.52
CA ALA A 194 -20.88 -11.20 10.62
C ALA A 194 -21.25 -11.35 12.10
N ASP A 195 -22.17 -10.49 12.57
CA ASP A 195 -22.74 -10.65 13.90
C ASP A 195 -23.75 -11.81 13.89
N GLY A 196 -23.31 -12.98 14.35
CA GLY A 196 -24.15 -14.20 14.37
C GLY A 196 -25.36 -14.13 15.31
N ASN A 197 -25.57 -13.05 16.06
CA ASN A 197 -26.61 -12.93 17.08
C ASN A 197 -27.71 -11.88 16.82
N ASN A 198 -27.62 -11.10 15.77
CA ASN A 198 -28.65 -10.10 15.46
C ASN A 198 -29.07 -10.15 14.00
N ALA A 199 -30.19 -10.78 13.74
CA ALA A 199 -30.86 -10.86 12.43
C ALA A 199 -31.32 -9.50 11.88
N GLY A 200 -30.55 -8.46 12.02
CA GLY A 200 -30.81 -7.10 11.56
C GLY A 200 -29.60 -6.18 11.59
N ASN A 201 -28.51 -6.58 12.21
CA ASN A 201 -27.29 -5.77 12.21
C ASN A 201 -26.50 -6.01 10.92
N ARG A 202 -26.31 -4.94 10.17
CA ARG A 202 -25.31 -4.84 9.13
C ARG A 202 -23.96 -5.15 9.78
N GLY A 203 -23.16 -6.05 9.21
CA GLY A 203 -21.86 -6.43 9.73
C GLY A 203 -21.07 -5.18 10.17
N SER A 204 -20.54 -5.19 11.39
CA SER A 204 -19.71 -4.10 11.91
C SER A 204 -18.29 -4.23 11.39
N GLN A 205 -17.67 -3.12 11.06
CA GLN A 205 -16.25 -3.11 10.74
C GLN A 205 -15.47 -3.45 12.02
N VAL A 206 -14.62 -4.47 11.94
CA VAL A 206 -13.84 -5.00 13.08
C VAL A 206 -12.34 -4.76 12.93
N GLY A 207 -11.89 -4.34 11.76
CA GLY A 207 -10.47 -4.09 11.54
C GLY A 207 -10.15 -3.62 10.14
N TRP A 208 -8.86 -3.59 9.88
CA TRP A 208 -8.27 -3.28 8.59
C TRP A 208 -7.32 -4.41 8.17
N ALA A 209 -7.36 -4.79 6.92
CA ALA A 209 -6.36 -5.65 6.30
C ALA A 209 -5.48 -4.80 5.38
N TYR A 210 -4.18 -5.00 5.46
CA TYR A 210 -3.21 -4.33 4.59
C TYR A 210 -2.51 -5.38 3.74
N TYR A 211 -2.51 -5.14 2.45
CA TYR A 211 -1.69 -5.87 1.50
C TYR A 211 -0.43 -5.05 1.21
N TYR A 212 0.73 -5.66 1.38
CA TYR A 212 2.03 -5.04 1.12
C TYR A 212 2.76 -5.81 0.03
N ILE A 213 3.17 -5.08 -1.00
CA ILE A 213 4.05 -5.59 -2.06
C ILE A 213 5.33 -4.74 -2.01
N PRO A 214 6.41 -5.25 -1.40
CA PRO A 214 7.65 -4.47 -1.20
C PRO A 214 8.30 -4.01 -2.49
N ARG A 215 8.23 -4.85 -3.54
CA ARG A 215 8.76 -4.56 -4.85
C ARG A 215 7.74 -4.95 -5.91
N MET A 216 7.10 -3.98 -6.50
CA MET A 216 6.13 -4.15 -7.58
C MET A 216 6.62 -3.45 -8.82
N GLN A 217 6.61 -4.13 -9.95
CA GLN A 217 6.83 -3.54 -11.26
C GLN A 217 5.49 -3.41 -11.99
N PHE A 218 5.16 -2.20 -12.41
CA PHE A 218 3.95 -1.98 -13.20
C PHE A 218 4.11 -2.54 -14.62
N SER A 219 2.98 -2.90 -15.24
CA SER A 219 2.99 -3.57 -16.55
C SER A 219 3.37 -2.66 -17.72
N GLY A 220 3.39 -1.35 -17.54
CA GLY A 220 3.55 -0.38 -18.60
C GLY A 220 2.26 -0.11 -19.40
N ASN A 221 1.22 -0.90 -19.18
CA ASN A 221 -0.09 -0.71 -19.81
C ASN A 221 -0.86 0.36 -19.06
N ALA A 222 -0.92 1.55 -19.62
CA ALA A 222 -1.66 2.66 -19.07
C ALA A 222 -2.98 2.84 -19.84
N GLU A 223 -4.06 2.28 -19.32
CA GLU A 223 -5.38 2.37 -19.92
C GLU A 223 -6.24 3.43 -19.20
N THR A 224 -6.93 4.26 -19.99
CA THR A 224 -7.98 5.15 -19.49
C THR A 224 -9.24 4.85 -20.27
N GLN A 225 -10.24 4.38 -19.58
CA GLN A 225 -11.56 4.18 -20.15
C GLN A 225 -12.49 5.29 -19.66
N GLY A 226 -13.21 5.89 -20.57
CA GLY A 226 -14.19 6.92 -20.24
C GLY A 226 -15.33 6.89 -21.23
N SER A 227 -16.52 7.24 -20.77
CA SER A 227 -17.71 7.49 -21.59
C SER A 227 -18.27 8.87 -21.30
N GLN A 228 -19.24 9.34 -22.08
CA GLN A 228 -19.91 10.61 -21.79
C GLN A 228 -20.74 10.56 -20.48
N THR A 229 -21.15 9.38 -20.07
CA THR A 229 -22.04 9.16 -18.92
C THR A 229 -21.30 8.69 -17.68
N ASP A 230 -20.15 8.03 -17.84
CA ASP A 230 -19.43 7.41 -16.73
C ASP A 230 -18.08 8.12 -16.53
N PRO A 231 -17.64 8.29 -15.27
CA PRO A 231 -16.33 8.83 -14.98
C PRO A 231 -15.23 8.00 -15.63
N ALA A 232 -14.18 8.66 -16.12
CA ALA A 232 -13.02 7.97 -16.62
C ALA A 232 -12.35 7.20 -15.47
N THR A 233 -11.94 5.96 -15.75
CA THR A 233 -11.24 5.11 -14.80
C THR A 233 -9.80 4.86 -15.26
N SER A 234 -8.89 4.75 -14.30
CA SER A 234 -7.48 4.41 -14.52
C SER A 234 -7.22 3.01 -13.99
N ILE A 235 -6.63 2.16 -14.82
CA ILE A 235 -6.24 0.80 -14.44
C ILE A 235 -4.74 0.79 -14.14
N LEU A 236 -4.38 0.33 -12.94
CA LEU A 236 -3.01 0.09 -12.51
C LEU A 236 -2.81 -1.41 -12.36
N SER A 237 -1.96 -1.99 -13.18
CA SER A 237 -1.63 -3.42 -13.11
C SER A 237 -0.13 -3.62 -13.00
N GLY A 238 0.28 -4.70 -12.32
CA GLY A 238 1.68 -5.05 -12.18
C GLY A 238 1.90 -6.37 -11.47
N THR A 239 3.15 -6.79 -11.45
CA THR A 239 3.60 -8.05 -10.86
C THR A 239 4.59 -7.78 -9.74
N ALA A 240 4.46 -8.52 -8.64
CA ALA A 240 5.39 -8.47 -7.54
C ALA A 240 6.73 -9.13 -7.93
N LEU A 241 7.81 -8.45 -7.61
CA LEU A 241 9.16 -8.97 -7.75
C LEU A 241 9.64 -9.53 -6.42
N SER A 242 10.52 -10.54 -6.48
CA SER A 242 11.12 -11.12 -5.29
C SER A 242 11.83 -10.07 -4.45
N TYR A 243 11.59 -10.13 -3.14
CA TYR A 243 12.20 -9.28 -2.14
C TYR A 243 12.80 -10.15 -1.05
N GLN A 244 14.08 -9.97 -0.80
CA GLN A 244 14.74 -10.60 0.34
C GLN A 244 14.66 -9.59 1.49
N ALA A 245 13.82 -9.87 2.48
CA ALA A 245 13.74 -9.04 3.66
C ALA A 245 15.11 -9.05 4.34
N ALA A 246 15.68 -7.88 4.58
CA ALA A 246 16.71 -7.77 5.60
C ALA A 246 16.11 -8.22 6.93
N ALA A 247 16.89 -8.82 7.81
CA ALA A 247 16.48 -9.46 9.08
C ALA A 247 15.64 -8.54 10.03
N ASP A 248 15.50 -7.27 9.70
CA ASP A 248 14.86 -6.24 10.52
C ASP A 248 13.33 -6.12 10.34
N ILE A 249 12.74 -6.75 9.33
CA ILE A 249 11.27 -6.76 9.22
C ILE A 249 10.79 -8.03 9.91
N GLY A 250 10.43 -7.95 11.18
CA GLY A 250 10.04 -9.05 12.07
C GLY A 250 8.87 -9.94 11.63
N ALA A 251 8.67 -10.10 10.33
CA ALA A 251 7.62 -10.91 9.75
C ALA A 251 8.03 -12.38 9.52
N CYS A 252 9.33 -12.68 9.46
CA CYS A 252 9.79 -14.06 9.28
C CYS A 252 11.21 -14.25 9.80
N VAL A 253 11.36 -14.96 10.92
CA VAL A 253 12.63 -15.23 11.56
C VAL A 253 13.47 -16.28 10.81
N ASP A 254 12.88 -17.02 9.87
CA ASP A 254 13.50 -18.16 9.17
C ASP A 254 13.19 -18.19 7.65
N CYS A 255 12.88 -17.05 7.02
CA CYS A 255 12.60 -17.04 5.59
C CYS A 255 13.88 -17.10 4.75
N SER A 256 14.33 -18.31 4.45
CA SER A 256 15.31 -18.57 3.39
C SER A 256 14.74 -18.32 1.98
N TYR A 257 13.44 -18.07 1.86
CA TYR A 257 12.74 -17.87 0.58
C TYR A 257 12.44 -16.39 0.33
N PRO A 258 12.62 -15.92 -0.90
CA PRO A 258 12.28 -14.55 -1.25
C PRO A 258 10.77 -14.31 -1.11
N MET A 259 10.41 -13.22 -0.45
CA MET A 259 9.02 -12.78 -0.26
C MET A 259 8.56 -12.02 -1.51
N LEU A 260 7.31 -12.23 -1.93
CA LEU A 260 6.66 -11.45 -3.00
C LEU A 260 5.72 -10.39 -2.41
N ALA A 261 4.88 -10.80 -1.46
CA ALA A 261 3.90 -9.95 -0.79
C ALA A 261 3.59 -10.50 0.60
N TYR A 262 3.02 -9.67 1.47
CA TYR A 262 2.47 -10.11 2.75
C TYR A 262 1.21 -9.34 3.10
N MET A 263 0.36 -9.96 3.91
CA MET A 263 -0.87 -9.36 4.39
C MET A 263 -0.85 -9.27 5.91
N THR A 264 -1.31 -8.14 6.45
CA THR A 264 -1.49 -7.95 7.89
C THR A 264 -2.94 -7.61 8.20
N TYR A 265 -3.42 -8.09 9.33
CA TYR A 265 -4.72 -7.72 9.88
C TYR A 265 -4.52 -6.89 11.14
N VAL A 266 -5.14 -5.72 11.17
CA VAL A 266 -5.13 -4.79 12.30
C VAL A 266 -6.56 -4.66 12.82
N PRO A 267 -6.90 -5.19 14.00
CA PRO A 267 -8.22 -5.04 14.58
C PRO A 267 -8.49 -3.56 14.96
N LEU A 268 -9.74 -3.11 14.89
CA LEU A 268 -10.13 -1.74 15.29
C LEU A 268 -9.85 -1.44 16.75
N SER A 269 -9.85 -2.46 17.60
CA SER A 269 -9.40 -2.36 18.99
C SER A 269 -7.90 -2.04 19.12
N PHE A 270 -7.15 -2.19 18.02
CA PHE A 270 -5.77 -1.70 17.88
C PHE A 270 -5.79 -0.21 17.51
N ASN A 271 -6.49 0.60 18.29
CA ASN A 271 -6.12 2.02 18.36
C ASN A 271 -4.71 2.02 18.92
N GLY A 272 -3.76 2.70 18.31
CA GLY A 272 -2.38 2.80 18.82
C GLY A 272 -2.22 3.24 20.28
N ASN A 273 -3.31 3.27 21.03
CA ASN A 273 -3.52 3.45 22.44
C ASN A 273 -3.97 2.17 23.17
N ASN A 274 -3.94 0.99 22.56
CA ASN A 274 -4.13 -0.24 23.35
C ASN A 274 -2.82 -0.55 24.09
N ALA A 275 -2.40 0.44 24.89
CA ALA A 275 -1.26 0.33 25.78
C ALA A 275 -1.50 -0.84 26.73
N ILE A 276 -0.45 -1.54 27.04
CA ILE A 276 -0.47 -2.53 28.10
C ILE A 276 -0.76 -1.75 29.41
N SER A 277 -1.86 -2.03 30.07
CA SER A 277 -2.24 -1.36 31.30
C SER A 277 -1.66 -2.04 32.55
N ALA A 278 -1.49 -3.37 32.47
CA ALA A 278 -0.94 -4.17 33.57
C ALA A 278 -0.39 -5.51 33.05
N MET A 279 0.35 -6.20 33.90
CA MET A 279 0.61 -7.64 33.78
C MET A 279 -0.17 -8.40 34.82
N THR A 280 -0.49 -9.66 34.56
CA THR A 280 -1.13 -10.56 35.54
C THR A 280 -0.67 -11.99 35.31
N VAL A 281 -0.68 -12.79 36.37
CA VAL A 281 -0.48 -14.25 36.27
C VAL A 281 -1.84 -14.93 36.44
N ILE A 282 -2.17 -15.79 35.50
CA ILE A 282 -3.40 -16.55 35.53
C ILE A 282 -3.23 -17.72 36.54
N GLY A 283 -4.10 -17.79 37.56
CA GLY A 283 -4.03 -18.85 38.54
C GLY A 283 -3.30 -18.46 39.85
N GLY A 284 -2.61 -17.31 39.87
CA GLY A 284 -1.95 -16.81 41.07
C GLY A 284 -0.61 -17.47 41.37
N ASP A 285 -0.40 -17.90 42.63
CA ASP A 285 0.84 -18.53 43.07
C ASP A 285 1.05 -19.92 42.44
N ILE A 286 2.34 -20.30 42.25
CA ILE A 286 2.73 -21.53 41.56
C ILE A 286 3.21 -22.55 42.59
N GLY A 287 2.60 -23.75 42.53
CA GLY A 287 3.01 -24.90 43.33
C GLY A 287 3.84 -25.89 42.53
N LEU A 288 5.06 -26.16 42.98
CA LEU A 288 5.96 -27.14 42.38
C LEU A 288 6.33 -28.21 43.43
N VAL A 289 6.90 -29.31 42.96
CA VAL A 289 7.41 -30.40 43.81
C VAL A 289 8.90 -30.61 43.53
N VAL A 290 9.67 -30.87 44.58
CA VAL A 290 11.13 -31.16 44.41
C VAL A 290 11.34 -32.35 43.49
N GLY A 291 12.17 -32.18 42.47
CA GLY A 291 12.37 -33.19 41.45
C GLY A 291 11.26 -33.36 40.41
N GLY A 292 10.19 -32.55 40.53
CA GLY A 292 9.11 -32.50 39.53
C GLY A 292 9.48 -31.74 38.25
N ASP A 293 8.61 -31.84 37.26
CA ASP A 293 8.80 -31.17 35.98
C ASP A 293 8.71 -29.64 36.10
N PRO A 294 9.51 -28.90 35.32
CA PRO A 294 9.38 -27.43 35.20
C PRO A 294 7.99 -27.01 34.73
N GLU A 295 7.45 -25.93 35.28
CA GLU A 295 6.10 -25.44 34.96
C GLU A 295 6.14 -24.03 34.35
N LEU A 296 5.25 -23.79 33.38
CA LEU A 296 5.11 -22.49 32.73
C LEU A 296 4.37 -21.51 33.66
N ILE A 297 4.95 -20.36 33.92
CA ILE A 297 4.29 -19.22 34.58
C ILE A 297 3.30 -18.59 33.58
N PRO A 298 1.97 -18.67 33.81
CA PRO A 298 0.99 -18.24 32.81
C PRO A 298 0.74 -16.72 32.87
N ILE A 299 1.71 -15.97 32.35
CA ILE A 299 1.68 -14.50 32.35
C ILE A 299 0.80 -14.00 31.20
N LYS A 300 0.03 -12.94 31.46
CA LYS A 300 -0.74 -12.20 30.46
C LYS A 300 -0.54 -10.70 30.64
N TYR A 301 -0.48 -9.97 29.52
CA TYR A 301 -0.72 -8.53 29.51
C TYR A 301 -2.21 -8.25 29.59
N VAL A 302 -2.59 -7.33 30.44
CA VAL A 302 -3.92 -6.72 30.48
C VAL A 302 -3.84 -5.45 29.66
N MET A 303 -4.59 -5.40 28.57
CA MET A 303 -4.61 -4.24 27.70
C MET A 303 -5.58 -3.18 28.25
N ALA A 304 -5.49 -1.94 27.76
CA ALA A 304 -6.36 -0.84 28.17
C ALA A 304 -7.87 -1.11 27.94
N ASP A 305 -8.20 -2.01 27.02
CA ASP A 305 -9.57 -2.49 26.75
C ASP A 305 -9.96 -3.72 27.60
N ASN A 306 -9.16 -4.07 28.60
CA ASN A 306 -9.27 -5.26 29.45
C ASN A 306 -9.12 -6.61 28.69
N SER A 307 -8.70 -6.62 27.44
CA SER A 307 -8.35 -7.86 26.76
C SER A 307 -7.03 -8.42 27.31
N LEU A 308 -6.87 -9.76 27.23
CA LEU A 308 -5.66 -10.44 27.69
C LEU A 308 -4.81 -10.85 26.49
N GLN A 309 -3.57 -10.40 26.45
CA GLN A 309 -2.58 -10.79 25.44
C GLN A 309 -1.47 -11.65 26.02
N GLN A 310 -0.98 -12.61 25.22
CA GLN A 310 0.19 -13.39 25.60
C GLN A 310 1.45 -12.58 25.38
N PRO A 311 2.28 -12.32 26.42
CA PRO A 311 3.57 -11.70 26.23
C PRO A 311 4.53 -12.66 25.51
N LYS A 312 5.52 -12.11 24.85
CA LYS A 312 6.66 -12.88 24.38
C LYS A 312 7.60 -13.04 25.58
N TYR A 313 7.76 -14.26 26.07
CA TYR A 313 8.49 -14.53 27.30
C TYR A 313 9.97 -14.10 27.25
N SER A 314 10.58 -14.11 26.06
CA SER A 314 11.94 -13.61 25.86
C SER A 314 12.11 -12.10 26.12
N ASP A 315 10.99 -11.34 26.12
CA ASP A 315 11.01 -9.89 26.33
C ASP A 315 10.77 -9.54 27.80
N LEU A 316 10.54 -10.56 28.64
CA LEU A 316 10.32 -10.42 30.08
C LEU A 316 11.61 -10.73 30.85
N THR A 317 11.82 -9.98 31.93
CA THR A 317 12.91 -10.23 32.87
C THR A 317 12.36 -10.90 34.12
N PHE A 318 12.96 -12.01 34.55
CA PHE A 318 12.60 -12.80 35.70
C PHE A 318 13.67 -12.63 36.77
N ASN A 319 13.31 -12.10 37.94
CA ASN A 319 14.22 -11.95 39.07
C ASN A 319 13.69 -12.77 40.25
N VAL A 320 14.36 -13.88 40.54
CA VAL A 320 14.01 -14.80 41.60
C VAL A 320 14.72 -14.38 42.88
N ALA A 321 13.97 -14.20 43.96
CA ALA A 321 14.53 -13.75 45.24
C ALA A 321 15.44 -14.81 45.92
N ASN A 322 15.14 -16.09 45.75
CA ASN A 322 15.95 -17.18 46.29
C ASN A 322 16.06 -18.31 45.21
N THR A 323 17.17 -18.36 44.54
CA THR A 323 17.46 -19.36 43.50
C THR A 323 17.76 -20.76 44.03
N ASP A 324 18.00 -20.90 45.35
CA ASP A 324 18.20 -22.22 45.95
C ASP A 324 16.86 -22.97 46.13
N VAL A 325 15.70 -22.27 46.05
CA VAL A 325 14.37 -22.87 46.12
C VAL A 325 13.81 -23.15 44.72
N ALA A 326 13.88 -22.17 43.81
CA ALA A 326 13.44 -22.33 42.43
C ALA A 326 14.20 -21.36 41.54
N THR A 327 14.28 -21.68 40.23
CA THR A 327 14.76 -20.78 39.18
C THR A 327 13.62 -20.46 38.23
N ALA A 328 13.70 -19.29 37.55
CA ALA A 328 12.72 -18.92 36.53
C ALA A 328 13.45 -18.28 35.33
N GLU A 329 13.26 -18.84 34.15
CA GLU A 329 13.86 -18.35 32.92
C GLU A 329 12.87 -18.52 31.75
N ASN A 330 12.73 -17.52 30.90
CA ASN A 330 11.82 -17.55 29.74
C ASN A 330 10.39 -18.01 30.07
N GLY A 331 9.93 -17.67 31.28
CA GLY A 331 8.59 -18.03 31.75
C GLY A 331 8.45 -19.44 32.32
N ILE A 332 9.53 -20.19 32.41
CA ILE A 332 9.53 -21.54 32.99
C ILE A 332 10.13 -21.49 34.39
N ALA A 333 9.34 -21.93 35.37
CA ALA A 333 9.77 -22.12 36.76
C ALA A 333 10.28 -23.55 36.97
N THR A 334 11.50 -23.71 37.47
CA THR A 334 12.12 -25.02 37.77
C THR A 334 12.35 -25.17 39.25
N PRO A 335 11.83 -26.22 39.90
CA PRO A 335 12.05 -26.47 41.31
C PRO A 335 13.50 -26.91 41.60
N VAL A 336 14.10 -26.43 42.70
CA VAL A 336 15.44 -26.77 43.13
C VAL A 336 15.40 -27.47 44.50
N ALA A 337 14.81 -26.85 45.52
CA ALA A 337 14.65 -27.41 46.84
C ALA A 337 13.34 -26.98 47.47
N SER A 338 12.87 -27.69 48.50
CA SER A 338 11.64 -27.36 49.22
C SER A 338 11.73 -25.99 49.87
N GLY A 339 10.66 -25.22 49.78
CA GLY A 339 10.59 -23.88 50.34
C GLY A 339 9.66 -22.96 49.57
N SER A 340 9.75 -21.67 49.85
CA SER A 340 8.97 -20.66 49.14
C SER A 340 9.90 -19.53 48.70
N THR A 341 9.73 -19.06 47.48
CA THR A 341 10.43 -17.90 46.92
C THR A 341 9.49 -17.03 46.12
N THR A 342 9.91 -15.81 45.83
CA THR A 342 9.14 -14.89 44.99
C THR A 342 9.91 -14.62 43.70
N VAL A 343 9.16 -14.49 42.63
CA VAL A 343 9.69 -14.07 41.32
C VAL A 343 9.10 -12.74 40.92
N THR A 344 9.93 -11.74 40.75
CA THR A 344 9.53 -10.45 40.23
C THR A 344 9.68 -10.50 38.70
N ILE A 345 8.59 -10.23 37.98
CA ILE A 345 8.52 -10.27 36.54
C ILE A 345 8.36 -8.84 36.03
N SER A 346 9.30 -8.40 35.20
CA SER A 346 9.28 -7.06 34.59
C SER A 346 9.11 -7.17 33.09
N GLY A 347 8.27 -6.33 32.52
CA GLY A 347 8.15 -6.15 31.07
C GLY A 347 9.27 -5.27 30.51
N PRO A 348 9.38 -5.13 29.18
CA PRO A 348 10.31 -4.19 28.56
C PRO A 348 9.98 -2.75 29.00
N GLU A 349 10.99 -1.90 29.16
CA GLU A 349 10.82 -0.50 29.55
C GLU A 349 9.86 0.27 28.62
N SER A 350 9.85 -0.09 27.33
CA SER A 350 8.95 0.48 26.34
C SER A 350 7.46 0.20 26.60
N ALA A 351 7.15 -0.81 27.41
CA ALA A 351 5.77 -1.16 27.75
C ALA A 351 5.19 -0.29 28.89
N GLY A 352 6.04 0.36 29.69
CA GLY A 352 5.63 1.23 30.81
C GLY A 352 4.77 0.54 31.87
N VAL A 353 4.94 -0.77 32.06
CA VAL A 353 4.09 -1.60 32.92
C VAL A 353 4.82 -1.89 34.22
N GLU A 354 4.10 -1.73 35.36
CA GLU A 354 4.63 -2.06 36.68
C GLU A 354 4.99 -3.55 36.77
N PRO A 355 6.12 -3.89 37.41
CA PRO A 355 6.50 -5.27 37.67
C PRO A 355 5.47 -5.99 38.53
N ILE A 356 5.28 -7.26 38.30
CA ILE A 356 4.43 -8.12 39.14
C ILE A 356 5.28 -9.12 39.93
N THR A 357 4.80 -9.53 41.08
CA THR A 357 5.45 -10.53 41.93
C THR A 357 4.55 -11.75 42.06
N VAL A 358 5.13 -12.93 41.91
CA VAL A 358 4.46 -14.24 42.03
C VAL A 358 5.22 -15.06 43.05
N THR A 359 4.50 -15.76 43.91
CA THR A 359 5.06 -16.70 44.87
C THR A 359 5.18 -18.08 44.22
N ILE A 360 6.36 -18.70 44.30
CA ILE A 360 6.60 -20.09 43.93
C ILE A 360 6.81 -20.87 45.22
N THR A 361 6.00 -21.88 45.47
CA THR A 361 6.11 -22.79 46.59
C THR A 361 6.52 -24.17 46.10
N VAL A 362 7.66 -24.68 46.58
CA VAL A 362 8.17 -26.01 46.23
C VAL A 362 7.94 -26.93 47.45
N ALA A 363 7.05 -27.91 47.29
CA ALA A 363 6.80 -28.93 48.31
C ALA A 363 7.83 -30.05 48.21
N GLU A 364 8.06 -30.77 49.36
CA GLU A 364 8.75 -32.05 49.35
C GLU A 364 7.85 -33.10 48.66
N GLU A 365 8.47 -34.12 48.03
CA GLU A 365 7.77 -35.20 47.38
C GLU A 365 6.90 -36.03 48.34
#